data_a3b058fbae425055cccd1eb541687160
#
_entry.id   a3b058fbae425055cccd1eb541687160
#
_cell.length_a   1.000
_cell.length_b   1.000
_cell.length_c   1.000
_cell.angle_alpha   90.00
_cell.angle_beta   90.00
_cell.angle_gamma   90.00
#
_symmetry.space_group_name_H-M   'P 1'
#
loop_
_entity.id
_entity.type
_entity.pdbx_description
1 polymer ?
#
loop_
_entity_poly.entity_id
_entity_poly.type
_entity_poly.pdbx_seq_one_letter_code
_entity_poly.pdbx_strand_id
1 'polypeptide(L)'
;MPTESHRHPRPGLVLEVDRSTPPVLFHHGEGFRLEKLPPGRSRVIYPAEPLDGLDNPDRHIRDALENPIGDSEPLSALLSPGMKLTIAFDDISLPLPPMRRPDIRQRIIEAVLDTAAAAGVDDVHIIAALALHRRMTEDELRHAVGDRVYDAFAPSGHLYNHDAEDPDGMVLLGETPHGEEVQLNKRAAESDLIIYVNINLVSMDGGWKSTATGLSGYTALRHHHNPATMVQSKSFMDRHRSELHHSNWRQGKV
;
A
#
# COMPACT_ATOMS: atom_id res chain seq x y z
N MET A 1 12.31 -14.72 29.84
CA MET A 1 13.07 -15.60 28.94
C MET A 1 12.30 -15.64 27.64
N PRO A 2 12.79 -15.10 26.52
CA PRO A 2 12.13 -15.27 25.24
C PRO A 2 12.25 -16.75 24.86
N THR A 3 11.12 -17.38 24.57
CA THR A 3 11.07 -18.73 24.01
C THR A 3 11.76 -18.69 22.65
N GLU A 4 12.88 -19.40 22.52
CA GLU A 4 13.45 -19.71 21.21
C GLU A 4 12.34 -20.36 20.36
N SER A 5 11.83 -19.61 19.38
CA SER A 5 10.98 -20.22 18.37
C SER A 5 11.85 -21.21 17.61
N HIS A 6 11.58 -22.49 17.73
CA HIS A 6 12.19 -23.51 16.89
C HIS A 6 11.78 -23.24 15.43
N ARG A 7 12.49 -22.34 14.77
CA ARG A 7 12.36 -22.19 13.33
C ARG A 7 12.91 -23.46 12.69
N HIS A 8 12.04 -24.25 12.09
CA HIS A 8 12.50 -25.31 11.21
C HIS A 8 13.36 -24.68 10.11
N PRO A 9 14.58 -25.16 9.89
CA PRO A 9 15.43 -24.60 8.84
C PRO A 9 14.69 -24.74 7.51
N ARG A 10 14.60 -23.63 6.77
CA ARG A 10 14.04 -23.68 5.43
C ARG A 10 15.01 -24.43 4.54
N PRO A 11 14.51 -25.28 3.61
CA PRO A 11 15.38 -26.11 2.74
C PRO A 11 16.14 -25.32 1.68
N GLY A 12 16.18 -23.98 1.81
CA GLY A 12 16.73 -23.04 0.85
C GLY A 12 15.64 -22.22 0.16
N LEU A 13 16.04 -21.36 -0.79
CA LEU A 13 15.10 -20.48 -1.49
C LEU A 13 14.17 -21.27 -2.42
N VAL A 14 14.65 -22.35 -3.04
CA VAL A 14 13.88 -23.21 -3.94
C VAL A 14 13.97 -24.66 -3.47
N LEU A 15 12.82 -25.28 -3.25
CA LEU A 15 12.70 -26.70 -3.00
C LEU A 15 12.24 -27.40 -4.28
N GLU A 16 13.09 -28.27 -4.84
CA GLU A 16 12.67 -29.21 -5.89
C GLU A 16 11.84 -30.32 -5.25
N VAL A 17 10.61 -30.49 -5.70
CA VAL A 17 9.71 -31.49 -5.14
C VAL A 17 10.07 -32.87 -5.63
N ASP A 18 10.30 -33.80 -4.71
CA ASP A 18 10.55 -35.21 -4.94
C ASP A 18 9.50 -36.10 -4.24
N ARG A 19 9.73 -37.42 -4.26
CA ARG A 19 8.79 -38.38 -3.65
C ARG A 19 8.76 -38.32 -2.12
N SER A 20 9.80 -37.78 -1.49
CA SER A 20 9.94 -37.64 -0.04
C SER A 20 9.36 -36.31 0.47
N THR A 21 9.10 -35.36 -0.43
CA THR A 21 8.54 -34.06 -0.09
C THR A 21 7.17 -34.22 0.58
N PRO A 22 6.98 -33.69 1.80
CA PRO A 22 5.70 -33.79 2.48
C PRO A 22 4.62 -32.99 1.73
N PRO A 23 3.33 -33.27 2.00
CA PRO A 23 2.24 -32.46 1.47
C PRO A 23 2.40 -30.99 1.87
N VAL A 24 1.99 -30.07 0.99
CA VAL A 24 2.05 -28.63 1.19
C VAL A 24 0.65 -28.12 1.50
N LEU A 25 0.57 -27.22 2.46
CA LEU A 25 -0.67 -26.58 2.88
C LEU A 25 -0.93 -25.36 1.96
N PHE A 26 -2.08 -25.36 1.29
CA PHE A 26 -2.54 -24.26 0.45
C PHE A 26 -3.77 -23.59 1.08
N HIS A 27 -3.82 -22.27 1.00
CA HIS A 27 -5.05 -21.53 1.25
C HIS A 27 -6.03 -21.82 0.11
N HIS A 28 -7.28 -22.17 0.46
CA HIS A 28 -8.32 -22.50 -0.49
C HIS A 28 -9.68 -21.97 -0.02
N GLY A 29 -10.18 -20.94 -0.67
CA GLY A 29 -11.40 -20.29 -0.23
C GLY A 29 -11.29 -19.77 1.21
N GLU A 30 -12.20 -20.19 2.09
CA GLU A 30 -12.21 -19.83 3.51
C GLU A 30 -11.42 -20.81 4.41
N GLY A 31 -10.69 -21.74 3.81
CA GLY A 31 -9.99 -22.78 4.54
C GLY A 31 -8.62 -23.12 3.95
N PHE A 32 -8.14 -24.28 4.35
CA PHE A 32 -6.85 -24.79 3.89
C PHE A 32 -7.02 -26.17 3.27
N ARG A 33 -6.20 -26.45 2.28
CA ARG A 33 -6.11 -27.74 1.60
C ARG A 33 -4.69 -28.27 1.64
N LEU A 34 -4.54 -29.53 2.05
CA LEU A 34 -3.26 -30.22 2.08
C LEU A 34 -3.09 -31.03 0.81
N GLU A 35 -2.10 -30.67 0.00
CA GLU A 35 -1.87 -31.27 -1.32
C GLU A 35 -0.48 -31.87 -1.46
N LYS A 36 -0.40 -33.06 -2.07
CA LYS A 36 0.86 -33.66 -2.47
C LYS A 36 1.21 -33.21 -3.88
N LEU A 37 2.28 -32.41 -3.99
CA LEU A 37 2.72 -31.91 -5.28
C LEU A 37 3.35 -33.02 -6.14
N PRO A 38 3.16 -32.99 -7.49
CA PRO A 38 3.77 -33.96 -8.41
C PRO A 38 5.30 -33.89 -8.39
N PRO A 39 6.00 -35.01 -8.02
CA PRO A 39 7.46 -35.04 -8.00
C PRO A 39 8.09 -34.79 -9.36
N GLY A 40 9.19 -34.06 -9.42
CA GLY A 40 9.94 -33.75 -10.64
C GLY A 40 9.24 -32.77 -11.60
N ARG A 41 8.04 -32.27 -11.23
CA ARG A 41 7.25 -31.30 -12.01
C ARG A 41 6.89 -30.04 -11.21
N SER A 42 7.18 -30.05 -9.92
CA SER A 42 6.82 -28.98 -9.01
C SER A 42 8.03 -28.41 -8.29
N ARG A 43 7.97 -27.13 -7.99
CA ARG A 43 8.91 -26.43 -7.13
C ARG A 43 8.15 -25.62 -6.09
N VAL A 44 8.71 -25.54 -4.89
CA VAL A 44 8.24 -24.61 -3.86
C VAL A 44 9.30 -23.53 -3.72
N ILE A 45 8.89 -22.28 -3.93
CA ILE A 45 9.77 -21.12 -3.82
C ILE A 45 9.46 -20.44 -2.49
N TYR A 46 10.47 -20.33 -1.64
CA TYR A 46 10.36 -19.64 -0.36
C TYR A 46 10.86 -18.20 -0.50
N PRO A 47 10.29 -17.26 0.25
CA PRO A 47 10.88 -15.93 0.33
C PRO A 47 12.25 -16.01 0.98
N ALA A 48 13.11 -15.02 0.71
CA ALA A 48 14.37 -14.85 1.43
C ALA A 48 14.14 -14.76 2.95
N GLU A 49 15.19 -14.99 3.73
CA GLU A 49 15.10 -14.74 5.17
C GLU A 49 14.76 -13.26 5.43
N PRO A 50 13.92 -12.97 6.44
CA PRO A 50 13.60 -11.60 6.78
C PRO A 50 14.88 -10.83 7.15
N LEU A 51 14.93 -9.57 6.77
CA LEU A 51 15.97 -8.67 7.26
C LEU A 51 15.84 -8.48 8.78
N ASP A 52 16.94 -8.14 9.44
CA ASP A 52 16.92 -7.76 10.85
C ASP A 52 16.05 -6.48 11.00
N GLY A 53 15.28 -6.46 12.11
CA GLY A 53 14.47 -5.28 12.43
C GLY A 53 15.35 -4.07 12.78
N LEU A 54 14.86 -2.88 12.48
CA LEU A 54 15.52 -1.64 12.88
C LEU A 54 15.48 -1.49 14.40
N ASP A 55 16.58 -1.08 15.00
CA ASP A 55 16.71 -0.84 16.45
C ASP A 55 15.89 0.36 16.93
N ASN A 56 15.74 1.38 16.09
CA ASN A 56 14.96 2.58 16.36
C ASN A 56 14.17 3.02 15.13
N PRO A 57 13.01 2.38 14.84
CA PRO A 57 12.23 2.67 13.64
C PRO A 57 11.76 4.13 13.57
N ASP A 58 11.42 4.77 14.69
CA ASP A 58 10.93 6.16 14.68
C ASP A 58 12.03 7.16 14.26
N ARG A 59 13.26 6.90 14.66
CA ARG A 59 14.41 7.69 14.19
C ARG A 59 14.62 7.50 12.68
N HIS A 60 14.62 6.25 12.22
CA HIS A 60 14.83 5.94 10.81
C HIS A 60 13.73 6.50 9.91
N ILE A 61 12.47 6.52 10.40
CA ILE A 61 11.35 7.17 9.69
C ILE A 61 11.63 8.67 9.54
N ARG A 62 11.97 9.37 10.64
CA ARG A 62 12.27 10.81 10.58
C ARG A 62 13.46 11.11 9.69
N ASP A 63 14.52 10.32 9.81
CA ASP A 63 15.71 10.46 8.97
C ASP A 63 15.36 10.29 7.47
N ALA A 64 14.49 9.34 7.13
CA ALA A 64 14.06 9.11 5.74
C ALA A 64 13.16 10.24 5.20
N LEU A 65 12.30 10.83 6.02
CA LEU A 65 11.46 11.96 5.63
C LEU A 65 12.27 13.23 5.37
N GLU A 66 13.37 13.41 6.10
CA GLU A 66 14.28 14.57 5.93
C GLU A 66 15.43 14.30 4.92
N ASN A 67 15.67 13.06 4.56
CA ASN A 67 16.69 12.67 3.59
C ASN A 67 16.10 11.72 2.54
N PRO A 68 15.16 12.17 1.71
CA PRO A 68 14.46 11.33 0.75
C PRO A 68 15.42 10.80 -0.32
N ILE A 69 15.07 9.64 -0.90
CA ILE A 69 15.79 9.06 -2.02
C ILE A 69 15.38 9.76 -3.32
N GLY A 70 16.33 10.04 -4.18
CA GLY A 70 16.12 10.74 -5.46
C GLY A 70 16.26 12.25 -5.32
N ASP A 71 15.57 12.98 -6.19
CA ASP A 71 15.69 14.45 -6.30
C ASP A 71 14.59 15.19 -5.52
N SER A 72 13.91 14.51 -4.58
CA SER A 72 12.88 15.14 -3.76
C SER A 72 13.50 16.01 -2.67
N GLU A 73 12.82 17.11 -2.35
CA GLU A 73 13.17 17.93 -1.19
C GLU A 73 12.78 17.22 0.12
N PRO A 74 13.45 17.53 1.25
CA PRO A 74 13.03 17.11 2.58
C PRO A 74 11.57 17.44 2.85
N LEU A 75 10.88 16.59 3.62
CA LEU A 75 9.47 16.84 3.96
C LEU A 75 9.26 18.20 4.61
N SER A 76 10.15 18.60 5.52
CA SER A 76 10.09 19.89 6.19
C SER A 76 10.19 21.09 5.22
N ALA A 77 10.85 20.93 4.09
CA ALA A 77 10.98 21.96 3.06
C ALA A 77 9.76 22.02 2.10
N LEU A 78 9.01 20.92 1.99
CA LEU A 78 7.79 20.85 1.15
C LEU A 78 6.56 21.44 1.83
N LEU A 79 6.57 21.59 3.16
CA LEU A 79 5.42 22.02 3.94
C LEU A 79 5.46 23.51 4.24
N SER A 80 4.30 24.17 4.14
CA SER A 80 4.14 25.59 4.51
C SER A 80 2.74 25.87 5.05
N PRO A 81 2.56 26.94 5.85
CA PRO A 81 1.26 27.29 6.42
C PRO A 81 0.18 27.49 5.34
N GLY A 82 -1.03 27.00 5.60
CA GLY A 82 -2.19 27.14 4.72
C GLY A 82 -2.25 26.13 3.58
N MET A 83 -1.30 25.21 3.48
CA MET A 83 -1.35 24.09 2.52
C MET A 83 -2.44 23.09 2.90
N LYS A 84 -3.04 22.49 1.86
CA LYS A 84 -3.90 21.32 1.97
C LYS A 84 -3.05 20.06 1.85
N LEU A 85 -2.93 19.31 2.95
CA LEU A 85 -2.21 18.04 3.00
C LEU A 85 -3.17 16.87 2.99
N THR A 86 -2.93 15.88 2.12
CA THR A 86 -3.56 14.56 2.21
C THR A 86 -2.52 13.51 2.56
N ILE A 87 -2.77 12.74 3.61
CA ILE A 87 -2.01 11.55 3.96
C ILE A 87 -2.84 10.34 3.58
N ALA A 88 -2.45 9.61 2.55
CA ALA A 88 -3.08 8.35 2.19
C ALA A 88 -2.27 7.18 2.77
N PHE A 89 -2.92 6.07 3.08
CA PHE A 89 -2.25 4.88 3.59
C PHE A 89 -2.89 3.60 3.06
N ASP A 90 -2.07 2.54 2.94
CA ASP A 90 -2.53 1.23 2.51
C ASP A 90 -3.51 0.63 3.51
N ASP A 91 -4.55 0.02 2.98
CA ASP A 91 -5.58 -0.70 3.71
C ASP A 91 -5.11 -2.07 4.23
N ILE A 92 -6.07 -2.90 4.63
CA ILE A 92 -5.83 -4.25 5.15
C ILE A 92 -5.89 -5.35 4.09
N SER A 93 -6.06 -5.01 2.81
CA SER A 93 -6.17 -5.99 1.73
C SER A 93 -4.85 -6.72 1.42
N LEU A 94 -3.74 -6.17 1.88
CA LEU A 94 -2.45 -6.84 1.78
C LEU A 94 -2.45 -8.12 2.62
N PRO A 95 -1.97 -9.25 2.07
CA PRO A 95 -1.99 -10.55 2.76
C PRO A 95 -0.89 -10.63 3.83
N LEU A 96 -0.93 -9.70 4.76
CA LEU A 96 -0.01 -9.61 5.90
C LEU A 96 -0.72 -10.01 7.18
N PRO A 97 0.00 -10.63 8.12
CA PRO A 97 -0.47 -10.72 9.49
C PRO A 97 -0.74 -9.32 10.05
N PRO A 98 -1.72 -9.13 10.93
CA PRO A 98 -1.92 -7.86 11.61
C PRO A 98 -0.61 -7.39 12.24
N MET A 99 -0.22 -6.14 11.97
CA MET A 99 0.98 -5.55 12.54
C MET A 99 0.80 -5.36 14.05
N ARG A 100 1.88 -5.46 14.79
CA ARG A 100 1.86 -5.14 16.23
C ARG A 100 1.58 -3.65 16.41
N ARG A 101 0.95 -3.28 17.53
CA ARG A 101 0.84 -1.88 17.92
C ARG A 101 2.15 -1.39 18.56
N PRO A 102 2.60 -0.16 18.24
CA PRO A 102 2.07 0.71 17.18
C PRO A 102 2.35 0.14 15.79
N ASP A 103 1.35 0.22 14.91
CA ASP A 103 1.48 -0.17 13.49
C ASP A 103 2.52 0.72 12.80
N ILE A 104 3.22 0.21 11.81
CA ILE A 104 4.22 1.02 11.08
C ILE A 104 3.57 2.23 10.39
N ARG A 105 2.33 2.09 9.91
CA ARG A 105 1.57 3.20 9.32
C ARG A 105 1.30 4.29 10.35
N GLN A 106 0.92 3.93 11.58
CA GLN A 106 0.76 4.87 12.68
C GLN A 106 2.04 5.67 12.90
N ARG A 107 3.19 4.99 13.02
CA ARG A 107 4.49 5.65 13.27
C ARG A 107 4.85 6.67 12.20
N ILE A 108 4.63 6.31 10.92
CA ILE A 108 4.90 7.19 9.78
C ILE A 108 3.92 8.37 9.77
N ILE A 109 2.61 8.10 9.91
CA ILE A 109 1.57 9.13 9.93
C ILE A 109 1.82 10.13 11.07
N GLU A 110 2.15 9.66 12.26
CA GLU A 110 2.46 10.53 13.40
C GLU A 110 3.70 11.41 13.14
N ALA A 111 4.75 10.85 12.54
CA ALA A 111 5.93 11.62 12.17
C ALA A 111 5.63 12.71 11.12
N VAL A 112 4.81 12.39 10.12
CA VAL A 112 4.34 13.35 9.11
C VAL A 112 3.51 14.45 9.75
N LEU A 113 2.57 14.09 10.63
CA LEU A 113 1.72 15.04 11.34
C LEU A 113 2.52 15.97 12.25
N ASP A 114 3.52 15.45 12.94
CA ASP A 114 4.41 16.26 13.80
C ASP A 114 5.20 17.29 12.94
N THR A 115 5.69 16.89 11.77
CA THR A 115 6.39 17.78 10.82
C THR A 115 5.42 18.81 10.23
N ALA A 116 4.21 18.39 9.84
CA ALA A 116 3.18 19.29 9.31
C ALA A 116 2.74 20.34 10.34
N ALA A 117 2.52 19.92 11.58
CA ALA A 117 2.17 20.84 12.68
C ALA A 117 3.29 21.85 12.94
N ALA A 118 4.56 21.42 12.93
CA ALA A 118 5.71 22.31 13.08
C ALA A 118 5.82 23.34 11.94
N ALA A 119 5.38 22.98 10.72
CA ALA A 119 5.31 23.85 9.56
C ALA A 119 4.05 24.74 9.51
N GLY A 120 3.12 24.59 10.47
CA GLY A 120 1.87 25.37 10.52
C GLY A 120 0.81 24.91 9.52
N VAL A 121 0.85 23.64 9.09
CA VAL A 121 -0.18 23.03 8.24
C VAL A 121 -1.30 22.53 9.14
N ASP A 122 -2.51 23.03 8.94
CA ASP A 122 -3.71 22.72 9.74
C ASP A 122 -4.83 22.06 8.93
N ASP A 123 -4.84 22.19 7.60
CA ASP A 123 -5.79 21.51 6.70
C ASP A 123 -5.23 20.14 6.29
N VAL A 124 -5.45 19.13 7.13
CA VAL A 124 -4.94 17.76 6.90
C VAL A 124 -6.08 16.77 6.85
N HIS A 125 -6.11 15.93 5.80
CA HIS A 125 -6.99 14.76 5.70
C HIS A 125 -6.16 13.47 5.64
N ILE A 126 -6.70 12.42 6.26
CA ILE A 126 -6.09 11.08 6.30
C ILE A 126 -7.04 10.10 5.64
N ILE A 127 -6.59 9.41 4.59
CA ILE A 127 -7.46 8.59 3.75
C ILE A 127 -6.93 7.16 3.69
N ALA A 128 -7.75 6.18 4.10
CA ALA A 128 -7.47 4.78 3.80
C ALA A 128 -7.72 4.54 2.31
N ALA A 129 -6.68 4.22 1.56
CA ALA A 129 -6.70 4.11 0.11
C ALA A 129 -7.12 2.69 -0.30
N LEU A 130 -8.41 2.51 -0.49
CA LEU A 130 -9.05 1.20 -0.65
C LEU A 130 -9.15 0.71 -2.11
N ALA A 131 -9.02 1.60 -3.11
CA ALA A 131 -9.47 1.25 -4.45
C ALA A 131 -10.93 0.73 -4.42
N LEU A 132 -11.15 -0.51 -4.90
CA LEU A 132 -12.45 -1.20 -4.87
C LEU A 132 -12.55 -2.24 -3.72
N HIS A 133 -11.64 -2.18 -2.75
CA HIS A 133 -11.69 -3.09 -1.61
C HIS A 133 -12.83 -2.72 -0.65
N ARG A 134 -13.16 -3.62 0.26
CA ARG A 134 -14.13 -3.33 1.31
C ARG A 134 -13.65 -2.21 2.23
N ARG A 135 -14.55 -1.46 2.79
CA ARG A 135 -14.23 -0.45 3.79
C ARG A 135 -13.59 -1.08 5.04
N MET A 136 -12.60 -0.41 5.58
CA MET A 136 -12.06 -0.73 6.90
C MET A 136 -13.08 -0.34 7.98
N THR A 137 -13.17 -1.18 9.01
CA THR A 137 -13.97 -0.89 10.19
C THR A 137 -13.29 0.18 11.05
N GLU A 138 -14.01 0.74 12.03
CA GLU A 138 -13.45 1.66 13.03
C GLU A 138 -12.24 1.07 13.74
N ASP A 139 -12.34 -0.17 14.20
CA ASP A 139 -11.25 -0.86 14.90
C ASP A 139 -10.02 -1.06 14.01
N GLU A 140 -10.23 -1.34 12.73
CA GLU A 140 -9.15 -1.48 11.74
C GLU A 140 -8.47 -0.15 11.44
N LEU A 141 -9.24 0.93 11.26
CA LEU A 141 -8.71 2.29 11.11
C LEU A 141 -7.92 2.70 12.35
N ARG A 142 -8.51 2.52 13.54
CA ARG A 142 -7.87 2.81 14.82
C ARG A 142 -6.59 1.99 15.02
N HIS A 143 -6.57 0.74 14.60
CA HIS A 143 -5.36 -0.08 14.63
C HIS A 143 -4.26 0.47 13.72
N ALA A 144 -4.63 0.88 12.49
CA ALA A 144 -3.69 1.34 11.48
C ALA A 144 -3.06 2.70 11.80
N VAL A 145 -3.85 3.65 12.32
CA VAL A 145 -3.39 5.04 12.56
C VAL A 145 -3.11 5.35 14.03
N GLY A 146 -3.52 4.48 14.95
CA GLY A 146 -3.41 4.69 16.41
C GLY A 146 -4.53 5.53 17.00
N ASP A 147 -4.74 5.36 18.32
CA ASP A 147 -5.85 6.02 19.05
C ASP A 147 -5.76 7.54 18.97
N ARG A 148 -4.57 8.12 19.14
CA ARG A 148 -4.34 9.58 19.09
C ARG A 148 -4.81 10.19 17.77
N VAL A 149 -4.41 9.60 16.66
CA VAL A 149 -4.75 10.11 15.33
C VAL A 149 -6.23 9.87 15.03
N TYR A 150 -6.73 8.68 15.37
CA TYR A 150 -8.14 8.36 15.16
C TYR A 150 -9.06 9.34 15.90
N ASP A 151 -8.83 9.56 17.21
CA ASP A 151 -9.67 10.43 18.03
C ASP A 151 -9.58 11.91 17.62
N ALA A 152 -8.47 12.33 17.02
CA ALA A 152 -8.31 13.71 16.54
C ALA A 152 -8.98 13.95 15.18
N PHE A 153 -8.95 12.98 14.26
CA PHE A 153 -9.34 13.20 12.86
C PHE A 153 -10.67 12.55 12.46
N ALA A 154 -11.04 11.40 13.04
CA ALA A 154 -12.26 10.70 12.65
C ALA A 154 -13.56 11.46 13.02
N PRO A 155 -13.70 12.07 14.22
CA PRO A 155 -14.92 12.80 14.58
C PRO A 155 -15.21 14.01 13.69
N SER A 156 -14.18 14.64 13.14
CA SER A 156 -14.31 15.78 12.22
C SER A 156 -14.51 15.38 10.75
N GLY A 157 -14.49 14.06 10.44
CA GLY A 157 -14.56 13.55 9.08
C GLY A 157 -13.26 13.71 8.28
N HIS A 158 -12.14 14.01 8.95
CA HIS A 158 -10.84 14.16 8.31
C HIS A 158 -10.03 12.85 8.26
N LEU A 159 -10.52 11.77 8.88
CA LEU A 159 -10.04 10.41 8.69
C LEU A 159 -11.19 9.54 8.17
N TYR A 160 -11.02 8.97 6.98
CA TYR A 160 -12.08 8.19 6.34
C TYR A 160 -11.55 7.15 5.35
N ASN A 161 -12.44 6.23 4.99
CA ASN A 161 -12.25 5.28 3.90
C ASN A 161 -12.49 5.97 2.57
N HIS A 162 -11.57 5.83 1.61
CA HIS A 162 -11.84 6.19 0.22
C HIS A 162 -13.05 5.42 -0.32
N ASP A 163 -13.86 6.06 -1.14
CA ASP A 163 -15.00 5.45 -1.83
C ASP A 163 -14.86 5.67 -3.34
N ALA A 164 -14.46 4.62 -4.06
CA ALA A 164 -14.23 4.67 -5.49
C ALA A 164 -15.53 4.75 -6.33
N GLU A 165 -16.69 4.57 -5.70
CA GLU A 165 -18.00 4.60 -6.35
C GLU A 165 -18.82 5.87 -6.00
N ASP A 166 -18.30 6.73 -5.11
CA ASP A 166 -18.93 8.02 -4.77
C ASP A 166 -18.68 9.04 -5.89
N PRO A 167 -19.71 9.40 -6.69
CA PRO A 167 -19.54 10.33 -7.80
C PRO A 167 -19.20 11.76 -7.36
N ASP A 168 -19.60 12.16 -6.16
CA ASP A 168 -19.34 13.50 -5.61
C ASP A 168 -17.95 13.58 -4.94
N GLY A 169 -17.43 12.43 -4.53
CA GLY A 169 -16.10 12.27 -3.94
C GLY A 169 -14.97 12.11 -4.95
N MET A 170 -15.27 12.09 -6.25
CA MET A 170 -14.30 11.86 -7.32
C MET A 170 -14.21 13.06 -8.25
N VAL A 171 -13.03 13.25 -8.86
CA VAL A 171 -12.82 14.23 -9.93
C VAL A 171 -12.14 13.59 -11.13
N LEU A 172 -12.64 13.89 -12.32
CA LEU A 172 -11.99 13.54 -13.59
C LEU A 172 -10.86 14.53 -13.87
N LEU A 173 -9.62 14.04 -13.91
CA LEU A 173 -8.44 14.85 -14.19
C LEU A 173 -8.17 14.98 -15.70
N GLY A 174 -8.54 13.96 -16.47
CA GLY A 174 -8.33 13.93 -17.91
C GLY A 174 -8.39 12.52 -18.48
N GLU A 175 -7.78 12.34 -19.64
CA GLU A 175 -7.71 11.08 -20.36
C GLU A 175 -6.29 10.84 -20.87
N THR A 176 -5.79 9.63 -20.77
CA THR A 176 -4.49 9.28 -21.35
C THR A 176 -4.58 9.19 -22.87
N PRO A 177 -3.44 9.24 -23.60
CA PRO A 177 -3.42 9.02 -25.07
C PRO A 177 -3.97 7.64 -25.50
N HIS A 178 -4.21 6.73 -24.58
CA HIS A 178 -4.78 5.40 -24.81
C HIS A 178 -6.29 5.32 -24.52
N GLY A 179 -6.95 6.48 -24.25
CA GLY A 179 -8.36 6.52 -23.92
C GLY A 179 -8.70 6.04 -22.52
N GLU A 180 -7.74 6.08 -21.61
CA GLU A 180 -7.96 5.71 -20.20
C GLU A 180 -8.37 6.98 -19.44
N GLU A 181 -9.58 7.01 -18.91
CA GLU A 181 -10.04 8.07 -18.03
C GLU A 181 -9.24 8.06 -16.72
N VAL A 182 -8.77 9.23 -16.29
CA VAL A 182 -8.01 9.40 -15.04
C VAL A 182 -8.87 10.09 -14.01
N GLN A 183 -9.27 9.35 -13.01
CA GLN A 183 -10.16 9.82 -11.95
C GLN A 183 -9.47 9.64 -10.59
N LEU A 184 -9.57 10.64 -9.73
CA LEU A 184 -8.93 10.62 -8.41
C LEU A 184 -9.90 11.09 -7.34
N ASN A 185 -9.68 10.67 -6.10
CA ASN A 185 -10.34 11.21 -4.93
C ASN A 185 -10.23 12.74 -4.93
N LYS A 186 -11.37 13.42 -4.81
CA LYS A 186 -11.45 14.88 -4.94
C LYS A 186 -10.55 15.62 -3.95
N ARG A 187 -10.56 15.20 -2.69
CA ARG A 187 -9.68 15.81 -1.69
C ARG A 187 -8.20 15.64 -2.03
N ALA A 188 -7.81 14.43 -2.51
CA ALA A 188 -6.43 14.18 -2.94
C ALA A 188 -6.05 15.06 -4.14
N ALA A 189 -6.93 15.18 -5.14
CA ALA A 189 -6.70 16.03 -6.32
C ALA A 189 -6.61 17.53 -5.99
N GLU A 190 -7.32 17.99 -4.96
CA GLU A 190 -7.33 19.39 -4.50
C GLU A 190 -6.21 19.70 -3.49
N SER A 191 -5.39 18.71 -3.12
CA SER A 191 -4.31 18.91 -2.16
C SER A 191 -3.05 19.49 -2.81
N ASP A 192 -2.36 20.34 -2.07
CA ASP A 192 -1.06 20.88 -2.48
C ASP A 192 0.04 19.82 -2.35
N LEU A 193 -0.14 18.85 -1.44
CA LEU A 193 0.77 17.72 -1.24
C LEU A 193 -0.01 16.47 -0.86
N ILE A 194 0.34 15.35 -1.48
CA ILE A 194 -0.11 14.02 -1.10
C ILE A 194 1.09 13.22 -0.59
N ILE A 195 0.98 12.69 0.61
CA ILE A 195 1.94 11.73 1.17
C ILE A 195 1.27 10.38 1.24
N TYR A 196 1.82 9.38 0.54
CA TYR A 196 1.26 8.04 0.53
C TYR A 196 2.12 7.10 1.37
N VAL A 197 1.55 6.62 2.46
CA VAL A 197 2.16 5.64 3.37
C VAL A 197 1.90 4.24 2.83
N ASN A 198 2.85 3.75 2.05
CA ASN A 198 2.73 2.51 1.30
C ASN A 198 3.58 1.39 1.90
N ILE A 199 3.04 0.18 1.89
CA ILE A 199 3.75 -1.04 2.26
C ILE A 199 4.11 -1.82 0.98
N ASN A 200 5.38 -1.77 0.59
CA ASN A 200 5.87 -2.47 -0.60
C ASN A 200 6.22 -3.91 -0.24
N LEU A 201 5.41 -4.86 -0.67
CA LEU A 201 5.66 -6.30 -0.51
C LEU A 201 6.33 -6.91 -1.72
N VAL A 202 6.01 -6.40 -2.89
CA VAL A 202 6.46 -6.91 -4.19
C VAL A 202 6.76 -5.75 -5.13
N SER A 203 7.50 -6.02 -6.18
CA SER A 203 7.98 -5.00 -7.14
C SER A 203 6.87 -4.29 -7.93
N MET A 204 5.63 -4.78 -7.88
CA MET A 204 4.48 -4.09 -8.48
C MET A 204 3.83 -3.05 -7.55
N ASP A 205 4.20 -3.00 -6.29
CA ASP A 205 3.65 -2.06 -5.32
C ASP A 205 4.37 -0.71 -5.38
N GLY A 206 3.72 0.34 -4.90
CA GLY A 206 4.27 1.68 -4.79
C GLY A 206 4.24 2.50 -6.08
N GLY A 207 4.86 3.67 -6.02
CA GLY A 207 4.92 4.62 -7.13
C GLY A 207 3.53 5.10 -7.58
N TRP A 208 3.36 5.30 -8.88
CA TRP A 208 2.09 5.74 -9.46
C TRP A 208 0.92 4.83 -9.16
N LYS A 209 1.16 3.52 -9.04
CA LYS A 209 0.10 2.55 -8.71
C LYS A 209 -0.59 2.87 -7.39
N SER A 210 0.13 3.28 -6.36
CA SER A 210 -0.46 3.59 -5.06
C SER A 210 -1.52 4.67 -5.17
N THR A 211 -1.23 5.78 -5.84
CA THR A 211 -2.17 6.89 -6.04
C THR A 211 -3.21 6.56 -7.12
N ALA A 212 -2.76 6.13 -8.32
CA ALA A 212 -3.63 5.86 -9.47
C ALA A 212 -4.51 4.61 -9.32
N THR A 213 -4.32 3.82 -8.27
CA THR A 213 -5.20 2.70 -7.92
C THR A 213 -5.89 2.96 -6.59
N GLY A 214 -5.14 3.22 -5.52
CA GLY A 214 -5.66 3.30 -4.16
C GLY A 214 -6.65 4.44 -3.92
N LEU A 215 -6.48 5.56 -4.60
CA LEU A 215 -7.33 6.75 -4.51
C LEU A 215 -8.17 7.00 -5.77
N SER A 216 -8.20 6.06 -6.70
CA SER A 216 -8.87 6.19 -7.98
C SER A 216 -10.34 5.77 -7.92
N GLY A 217 -11.15 6.30 -8.82
CA GLY A 217 -12.54 5.89 -8.99
C GLY A 217 -12.70 4.64 -9.84
N TYR A 218 -13.86 4.00 -9.76
CA TYR A 218 -14.22 2.82 -10.56
C TYR A 218 -14.00 3.05 -12.06
N THR A 219 -14.36 4.23 -12.55
CA THR A 219 -14.25 4.58 -13.99
C THR A 219 -12.81 4.48 -14.49
N ALA A 220 -11.83 4.91 -13.70
CA ALA A 220 -10.42 4.79 -14.06
C ALA A 220 -9.89 3.37 -13.83
N LEU A 221 -10.27 2.73 -12.71
CA LEU A 221 -9.81 1.38 -12.36
C LEU A 221 -10.18 0.32 -13.40
N ARG A 222 -11.36 0.43 -14.03
CA ARG A 222 -11.82 -0.53 -15.07
C ARG A 222 -10.86 -0.65 -16.26
N HIS A 223 -10.05 0.38 -16.53
CA HIS A 223 -9.10 0.36 -17.65
C HIS A 223 -7.92 -0.59 -17.42
N HIS A 224 -7.56 -0.86 -16.17
CA HIS A 224 -6.44 -1.75 -15.87
C HIS A 224 -6.78 -2.92 -14.92
N HIS A 225 -7.92 -2.88 -14.23
CA HIS A 225 -8.41 -4.01 -13.43
C HIS A 225 -9.46 -4.81 -14.23
N ASN A 226 -9.03 -5.43 -15.32
CA ASN A 226 -9.88 -6.18 -16.21
C ASN A 226 -9.17 -7.42 -16.79
N PRO A 227 -9.91 -8.42 -17.35
CA PRO A 227 -9.31 -9.64 -17.88
C PRO A 227 -8.32 -9.41 -19.02
N ALA A 228 -8.51 -8.39 -19.85
CA ALA A 228 -7.60 -8.11 -20.97
C ALA A 228 -6.21 -7.70 -20.47
N THR A 229 -6.16 -6.80 -19.49
CA THR A 229 -4.91 -6.39 -18.81
C THR A 229 -4.21 -7.60 -18.17
N MET A 230 -4.98 -8.51 -17.54
CA MET A 230 -4.43 -9.72 -16.95
C MET A 230 -3.78 -10.64 -18.00
N VAL A 231 -4.46 -10.87 -19.12
CA VAL A 231 -3.97 -11.72 -20.22
C VAL A 231 -2.76 -11.09 -20.93
N GLN A 232 -2.75 -9.79 -21.09
CA GLN A 232 -1.66 -9.07 -21.77
C GLN A 232 -0.41 -8.93 -20.89
N SER A 233 -0.57 -8.91 -19.57
CA SER A 233 0.56 -8.84 -18.65
C SER A 233 1.30 -10.17 -18.59
N LYS A 234 2.52 -10.20 -19.13
CA LYS A 234 3.39 -11.39 -19.07
C LYS A 234 4.01 -11.60 -17.70
N SER A 235 4.08 -10.57 -16.89
CA SER A 235 4.51 -10.59 -15.50
C SER A 235 4.00 -9.33 -14.79
N PHE A 236 3.38 -9.49 -13.62
CA PHE A 236 3.06 -8.34 -12.76
C PHE A 236 4.28 -7.83 -11.98
N MET A 237 5.28 -8.67 -11.78
CA MET A 237 6.49 -8.34 -11.00
C MET A 237 7.56 -7.61 -11.83
N ASP A 238 7.45 -7.64 -13.15
CA ASP A 238 8.35 -6.95 -14.07
C ASP A 238 7.61 -5.77 -14.70
N ARG A 239 7.95 -4.55 -14.29
CA ARG A 239 7.32 -3.31 -14.79
C ARG A 239 7.37 -3.15 -16.31
N HIS A 240 8.34 -3.75 -16.98
CA HIS A 240 8.47 -3.70 -18.44
C HIS A 240 7.57 -4.71 -19.17
N ARG A 241 6.93 -5.61 -18.42
CA ARG A 241 6.10 -6.70 -18.94
C ARG A 241 4.69 -6.72 -18.34
N SER A 242 4.35 -5.72 -17.53
CA SER A 242 3.08 -5.54 -16.85
C SER A 242 2.26 -4.45 -17.50
N GLU A 243 1.15 -4.80 -18.14
CA GLU A 243 0.22 -3.80 -18.69
C GLU A 243 -0.46 -2.99 -17.59
N LEU A 244 -0.69 -3.58 -16.43
CA LEU A 244 -1.13 -2.87 -15.22
C LEU A 244 -0.17 -1.71 -14.88
N HIS A 245 1.13 -2.00 -14.86
CA HIS A 245 2.13 -0.97 -14.56
C HIS A 245 2.17 0.11 -15.64
N HIS A 246 2.09 -0.27 -16.91
CA HIS A 246 2.09 0.67 -18.02
C HIS A 246 0.88 1.61 -17.95
N SER A 247 -0.32 1.09 -17.65
CA SER A 247 -1.53 1.88 -17.49
C SER A 247 -1.39 2.86 -16.32
N ASN A 248 -0.99 2.39 -15.13
CA ASN A 248 -0.78 3.27 -13.98
C ASN A 248 0.25 4.37 -14.25
N TRP A 249 1.30 4.05 -15.01
CA TRP A 249 2.32 5.04 -15.38
C TRP A 249 1.80 6.10 -16.37
N ARG A 250 0.95 5.69 -17.33
CA ARG A 250 0.26 6.63 -18.23
C ARG A 250 -0.69 7.55 -17.45
N GLN A 251 -1.49 6.97 -16.56
CA GLN A 251 -2.45 7.73 -15.73
C GLN A 251 -1.73 8.71 -14.79
N GLY A 252 -0.59 8.32 -14.21
CA GLY A 252 0.22 9.19 -13.35
C GLY A 252 0.87 10.38 -14.06
N LYS A 253 0.70 10.51 -15.38
CA LYS A 253 1.21 11.66 -16.17
C LYS A 253 0.12 12.67 -16.52
N VAL A 254 -1.12 12.35 -16.29
CA VAL A 254 -2.28 13.24 -16.43
C VAL A 254 -2.46 14.07 -15.17
#